data_a4cb1d9f7fbb2a156f2a6f5d590965b5
#
_entry.id   a4cb1d9f7fbb2a156f2a6f5d590965b5
#
_cell.length_a   1.000
_cell.length_b   1.000
_cell.length_c   1.000
_cell.angle_alpha   90.00
_cell.angle_beta   90.00
_cell.angle_gamma   90.00
#
_symmetry.space_group_name_H-M   'P 1'
#
loop_
_entity.id
_entity.type
_entity.pdbx_description
1 polymer ?
#
loop_
_entity_poly.entity_id
_entity_poly.type
_entity_poly.pdbx_seq_one_letter_code
_entity_poly.pdbx_strand_id
1 'polypeptide(L)'
;MKNSKLRVRFRHLTDYQKEMICNGCGPKGGIIPVPEFLFHASCDHHDFNYWIGCKRGHRKKADLQFYREMLRDAGDSKWYKFWAKIYYRAVRLFGWSRFHYSNRQRDAYDLIKFLVKEENP
;
A
#
# COMPACT_ATOMS: atom_id res chain seq x y z
N MET A 1 -25.01 3.56 2.15
CA MET A 1 -24.71 2.15 2.36
C MET A 1 -23.69 1.67 1.34
N LYS A 2 -22.63 1.04 1.81
CA LYS A 2 -21.58 0.56 0.90
C LYS A 2 -22.09 -0.66 0.13
N ASN A 3 -22.00 -0.58 -1.19
CA ASN A 3 -22.29 -1.74 -2.02
C ASN A 3 -21.04 -2.64 -2.01
N SER A 4 -21.10 -3.77 -1.30
CA SER A 4 -19.98 -4.68 -1.16
C SER A 4 -19.48 -5.24 -2.50
N LYS A 5 -20.34 -5.27 -3.51
CA LYS A 5 -19.98 -5.72 -4.86
C LYS A 5 -19.03 -4.76 -5.57
N LEU A 6 -19.01 -3.49 -5.18
CA LEU A 6 -18.10 -2.50 -5.76
C LEU A 6 -16.79 -2.37 -5.01
N ARG A 7 -16.66 -3.06 -3.89
CA ARG A 7 -15.44 -3.01 -3.08
C ARG A 7 -14.30 -3.69 -3.82
N VAL A 8 -13.18 -2.96 -3.95
CA VAL A 8 -11.98 -3.50 -4.54
C VAL A 8 -11.15 -4.18 -3.45
N ARG A 9 -10.65 -5.39 -3.74
CA ARG A 9 -9.79 -6.14 -2.81
C ARG A 9 -8.46 -6.42 -3.49
N PHE A 10 -7.39 -6.27 -2.73
CA PHE A 10 -6.03 -6.46 -3.23
C PHE A 10 -5.84 -7.82 -3.91
N ARG A 11 -6.37 -8.87 -3.29
CA ARG A 11 -6.23 -10.25 -3.82
C ARG A 11 -6.90 -10.46 -5.18
N HIS A 12 -7.81 -9.57 -5.57
CA HIS A 12 -8.53 -9.69 -6.84
C HIS A 12 -7.92 -8.83 -7.95
N LEU A 13 -6.87 -8.08 -7.65
CA LEU A 13 -6.19 -7.26 -8.66
C LEU A 13 -5.36 -8.13 -9.58
N THR A 14 -5.39 -7.81 -10.86
CA THR A 14 -4.46 -8.39 -11.83
C THR A 14 -3.06 -7.82 -11.62
N ASP A 15 -2.05 -8.48 -12.16
CA ASP A 15 -0.67 -7.98 -12.07
C ASP A 15 -0.53 -6.59 -12.68
N TYR A 16 -1.21 -6.35 -13.80
CA TYR A 16 -1.23 -5.03 -14.44
C TYR A 16 -1.81 -3.96 -13.50
N GLN A 17 -2.94 -4.26 -12.86
CA GLN A 17 -3.58 -3.34 -11.94
C GLN A 17 -2.69 -3.04 -10.73
N LYS A 18 -2.04 -4.06 -10.18
CA LYS A 18 -1.09 -3.87 -9.08
C LYS A 18 0.05 -2.96 -9.49
N GLU A 19 0.58 -3.15 -10.68
CA GLU A 19 1.68 -2.34 -11.20
C GLU A 19 1.28 -0.88 -11.36
N MET A 20 0.04 -0.62 -11.78
CA MET A 20 -0.46 0.75 -11.95
C MET A 20 -0.72 1.46 -10.62
N ILE A 21 -1.16 0.73 -9.61
CA ILE A 21 -1.54 1.30 -8.30
C ILE A 21 -0.36 1.31 -7.33
N CYS A 22 0.45 0.27 -7.34
CA CYS A 22 1.46 0.02 -6.33
C CYS A 22 2.85 0.42 -6.80
N ASN A 23 3.55 1.20 -5.98
CA ASN A 23 4.89 1.69 -6.30
C ASN A 23 5.98 0.95 -5.54
N GLY A 24 5.63 -0.02 -4.68
CA GLY A 24 6.57 -0.72 -3.84
C GLY A 24 7.06 0.13 -2.66
N CYS A 25 8.05 -0.37 -1.96
CA CYS A 25 8.65 0.32 -0.82
C CYS A 25 9.69 1.32 -1.28
N GLY A 26 9.48 2.55 -0.90
CA GLY A 26 10.41 3.62 -1.19
C GLY A 26 10.22 4.26 -2.55
N PRO A 27 10.83 5.40 -2.76
CA PRO A 27 10.73 6.12 -4.03
C PRO A 27 11.48 5.39 -5.13
N LYS A 28 10.97 5.48 -6.34
CA LYS A 28 11.68 4.99 -7.51
C LYS A 28 13.04 5.70 -7.57
N GLY A 29 14.11 4.91 -7.64
CA GLY A 29 15.46 5.45 -7.59
C GLY A 29 16.20 5.20 -6.30
N GLY A 30 15.53 4.59 -5.33
CA GLY A 30 16.12 3.99 -4.14
C GLY A 30 17.19 4.77 -3.39
N ILE A 31 16.78 5.72 -2.57
CA ILE A 31 17.73 6.42 -1.70
C ILE A 31 18.12 5.52 -0.51
N ILE A 32 17.28 4.55 -0.18
CA ILE A 32 17.53 3.65 0.96
C ILE A 32 17.74 2.24 0.43
N PRO A 33 18.89 1.60 0.73
CA PRO A 33 19.15 0.22 0.32
C PRO A 33 18.36 -0.73 1.20
N VAL A 34 17.12 -0.96 0.82
CA VAL A 34 16.16 -1.71 1.61
C VAL A 34 15.99 -3.11 1.06
N PRO A 35 15.71 -4.12 1.90
CA PRO A 35 15.42 -5.47 1.43
C PRO A 35 14.01 -5.53 0.83
N GLU A 36 13.78 -4.73 -0.19
CA GLU A 36 12.47 -4.56 -0.80
C GLU A 36 11.92 -5.87 -1.35
N PHE A 37 12.80 -6.71 -1.90
CA PHE A 37 12.36 -7.96 -2.50
C PHE A 37 11.65 -8.88 -1.49
N LEU A 38 12.07 -8.86 -0.23
CA LEU A 38 11.43 -9.66 0.82
C LEU A 38 10.07 -9.08 1.20
N PHE A 39 9.98 -7.75 1.22
CA PHE A 39 8.78 -7.05 1.64
C PHE A 39 7.91 -6.59 0.46
N HIS A 40 8.23 -6.98 -0.75
CA HIS A 40 7.57 -6.48 -1.95
C HIS A 40 6.05 -6.64 -1.90
N ALA A 41 5.57 -7.83 -1.53
CA ALA A 41 4.13 -8.09 -1.45
C ALA A 41 3.47 -7.23 -0.36
N SER A 42 4.14 -7.08 0.79
CA SER A 42 3.64 -6.24 1.88
C SER A 42 3.59 -4.78 1.47
N CYS A 43 4.60 -4.30 0.73
CA CYS A 43 4.66 -2.94 0.23
C CYS A 43 3.57 -2.68 -0.80
N ASP A 44 3.32 -3.62 -1.70
CA ASP A 44 2.25 -3.50 -2.68
C ASP A 44 0.89 -3.43 -2.01
N HIS A 45 0.66 -4.26 -1.00
CA HIS A 45 -0.59 -4.25 -0.26
C HIS A 45 -0.77 -2.93 0.49
N HIS A 46 0.30 -2.41 1.08
CA HIS A 46 0.27 -1.13 1.77
C HIS A 46 -0.06 0.01 0.80
N ASP A 47 0.58 0.03 -0.37
CA ASP A 47 0.29 1.02 -1.41
C ASP A 47 -1.16 0.96 -1.86
N PHE A 48 -1.68 -0.26 -2.03
CA PHE A 48 -3.09 -0.47 -2.36
C PHE A 48 -4.00 0.11 -1.28
N ASN A 49 -3.72 -0.17 -0.01
CA ASN A 49 -4.51 0.35 1.11
C ASN A 49 -4.49 1.88 1.15
N TYR A 50 -3.35 2.48 0.80
CA TYR A 50 -3.24 3.93 0.71
C TYR A 50 -4.05 4.49 -0.47
N TRP A 51 -4.03 3.78 -1.59
CA TRP A 51 -4.82 4.19 -2.76
C TRP A 51 -6.32 4.12 -2.47
N ILE A 52 -6.78 3.05 -1.81
CA ILE A 52 -8.18 2.92 -1.37
C ILE A 52 -8.55 4.08 -0.46
N GLY A 53 -7.69 4.39 0.49
CA GLY A 53 -7.82 5.58 1.32
C GLY A 53 -8.96 5.55 2.30
N CYS A 54 -9.42 6.67 2.64
CA CYS A 54 -10.53 7.10 3.47
C CYS A 54 -10.05 8.02 4.59
N LYS A 55 -10.27 7.67 5.87
CA LYS A 55 -10.00 8.55 7.01
C LYS A 55 -8.65 8.23 7.67
N ARG A 56 -8.22 9.10 8.59
CA ARG A 56 -6.96 8.93 9.33
C ARG A 56 -6.83 7.57 10.01
N GLY A 57 -7.93 7.07 10.58
CA GLY A 57 -7.95 5.77 11.22
C GLY A 57 -7.64 4.64 10.24
N HIS A 58 -8.08 4.77 9.00
CA HIS A 58 -7.78 3.80 7.96
C HIS A 58 -6.29 3.81 7.59
N ARG A 59 -5.65 4.99 7.60
CA ARG A 59 -4.21 5.09 7.36
C ARG A 59 -3.42 4.38 8.47
N LYS A 60 -3.81 4.60 9.72
CA LYS A 60 -3.15 3.95 10.87
C LYS A 60 -3.29 2.43 10.77
N LYS A 61 -4.48 1.94 10.43
CA LYS A 61 -4.70 0.51 10.25
C LYS A 61 -3.85 -0.06 9.12
N ALA A 62 -3.76 0.67 8.00
CA ALA A 62 -2.94 0.26 6.86
C ALA A 62 -1.47 0.15 7.26
N ASP A 63 -0.96 1.12 8.01
CA ASP A 63 0.42 1.12 8.47
C ASP A 63 0.70 -0.03 9.44
N LEU A 64 -0.23 -0.29 10.38
CA LEU A 64 -0.09 -1.40 11.31
C LEU A 64 -0.15 -2.75 10.60
N GLN A 65 -1.04 -2.89 9.63
CA GLN A 65 -1.13 -4.11 8.82
C GLN A 65 0.16 -4.33 8.05
N PHE A 66 0.71 -3.29 7.47
CA PHE A 66 1.99 -3.33 6.77
C PHE A 66 3.10 -3.83 7.69
N TYR A 67 3.19 -3.30 8.89
CA TYR A 67 4.18 -3.71 9.86
C TYR A 67 4.04 -5.18 10.23
N ARG A 68 2.81 -5.63 10.50
CA ARG A 68 2.54 -7.03 10.83
C ARG A 68 2.92 -7.97 9.70
N GLU A 69 2.61 -7.60 8.47
CA GLU A 69 2.96 -8.40 7.29
C GLU A 69 4.48 -8.49 7.12
N MET A 70 5.17 -7.38 7.29
CA MET A 70 6.63 -7.37 7.22
C MET A 70 7.26 -8.22 8.31
N LEU A 71 6.73 -8.17 9.54
CA LEU A 71 7.23 -9.01 10.63
C LEU A 71 7.03 -10.50 10.32
N ARG A 72 5.89 -10.84 9.73
CA ARG A 72 5.64 -12.21 9.29
C ARG A 72 6.66 -12.64 8.22
N ASP A 73 6.91 -11.79 7.25
CA ASP A 73 7.87 -12.08 6.18
C ASP A 73 9.30 -12.17 6.70
N ALA A 74 9.62 -11.39 7.72
CA ALA A 74 10.95 -11.40 8.34
C ALA A 74 11.23 -12.70 9.10
N GLY A 75 10.20 -13.38 9.59
CA GLY A 75 10.35 -14.61 10.37
C GLY A 75 11.20 -14.35 11.61
N ASP A 76 12.26 -15.15 11.80
CA ASP A 76 13.14 -15.02 12.96
C ASP A 76 14.34 -14.10 12.73
N SER A 77 14.45 -13.50 11.56
CA SER A 77 15.59 -12.64 11.22
C SER A 77 15.52 -11.31 11.97
N LYS A 78 16.45 -11.09 12.88
CA LYS A 78 16.55 -9.82 13.60
C LYS A 78 16.86 -8.66 12.65
N TRP A 79 17.64 -8.92 11.61
CA TRP A 79 18.01 -7.95 10.58
C TRP A 79 16.74 -7.44 9.83
N TYR A 80 15.91 -8.37 9.35
CA TYR A 80 14.70 -8.00 8.63
C TYR A 80 13.66 -7.38 9.56
N LYS A 81 13.58 -7.82 10.82
CA LYS A 81 12.69 -7.19 11.81
C LYS A 81 13.07 -5.74 12.07
N PHE A 82 14.38 -5.46 12.10
CA PHE A 82 14.88 -4.10 12.22
C PHE A 82 14.42 -3.24 11.05
N TRP A 83 14.55 -3.73 9.83
CA TRP A 83 14.11 -3.00 8.65
C TRP A 83 12.60 -2.83 8.60
N ALA A 84 11.83 -3.83 9.05
CA ALA A 84 10.37 -3.69 9.17
C ALA A 84 10.00 -2.52 10.07
N LYS A 85 10.71 -2.35 11.20
CA LYS A 85 10.48 -1.26 12.12
C LYS A 85 10.83 0.10 11.49
N ILE A 86 11.94 0.17 10.76
CA ILE A 86 12.36 1.39 10.05
C ILE A 86 11.28 1.80 9.04
N TYR A 87 10.83 0.86 8.21
CA TYR A 87 9.77 1.13 7.25
C TYR A 87 8.47 1.58 7.90
N TYR A 88 8.09 0.91 8.98
CA TYR A 88 6.87 1.30 9.70
C TYR A 88 6.94 2.74 10.18
N ARG A 89 8.06 3.12 10.80
CA ARG A 89 8.25 4.49 11.27
C ARG A 89 8.25 5.49 10.12
N ALA A 90 8.86 5.14 9.00
CA ALA A 90 8.89 6.00 7.83
C ALA A 90 7.48 6.29 7.31
N VAL A 91 6.63 5.26 7.20
CA VAL A 91 5.26 5.47 6.70
C VAL A 91 4.41 6.24 7.72
N ARG A 92 4.66 6.06 9.02
CA ARG A 92 3.96 6.86 10.05
C ARG A 92 4.32 8.35 9.95
N LEU A 93 5.59 8.65 9.70
CA LEU A 93 6.07 10.04 9.66
C LEU A 93 5.78 10.73 8.32
N PHE A 94 5.90 10.00 7.21
CA PHE A 94 5.87 10.62 5.88
C PHE A 94 4.73 10.15 5.00
N GLY A 95 3.98 9.12 5.40
CA GLY A 95 2.93 8.55 4.57
C GLY A 95 1.71 9.44 4.37
N TRP A 96 1.52 10.46 5.20
CA TRP A 96 0.37 11.35 5.12
C TRP A 96 0.24 12.03 3.76
N SER A 97 1.35 12.29 3.09
CA SER A 97 1.34 12.96 1.79
C SER A 97 0.89 12.04 0.64
N ARG A 98 0.91 10.74 0.86
CA ARG A 98 0.56 9.74 -0.15
C ARG A 98 -0.79 9.11 0.07
N PHE A 99 -1.32 9.19 1.28
CA PHE A 99 -2.60 8.56 1.61
C PHE A 99 -3.76 9.35 1.00
N HIS A 100 -4.70 8.64 0.41
CA HIS A 100 -5.88 9.25 -0.18
C HIS A 100 -6.92 9.54 0.91
N TYR A 101 -6.88 10.73 1.47
CA TYR A 101 -7.87 11.16 2.47
C TYR A 101 -9.19 11.50 1.77
N SER A 102 -10.27 10.89 2.22
CA SER A 102 -11.58 11.05 1.61
C SER A 102 -12.67 10.68 2.61
N ASN A 103 -13.91 11.01 2.27
CA ASN A 103 -15.07 10.61 3.07
C ASN A 103 -15.45 9.16 2.82
N ARG A 104 -14.95 8.54 1.76
CA ARG A 104 -15.22 7.16 1.40
C ARG A 104 -13.99 6.50 0.80
N GLN A 105 -13.95 5.19 0.86
CA GLN A 105 -12.91 4.41 0.19
C GLN A 105 -13.14 4.41 -1.32
N ARG A 106 -12.06 4.34 -2.08
CA ARG A 106 -12.16 4.12 -3.52
C ARG A 106 -12.76 2.75 -3.80
N ASP A 107 -13.51 2.66 -4.86
CA ASP A 107 -14.21 1.43 -5.27
C ASP A 107 -13.89 1.05 -6.72
N ALA A 108 -14.62 0.08 -7.28
CA ALA A 108 -14.38 -0.38 -8.64
C ALA A 108 -14.55 0.73 -9.68
N TYR A 109 -15.46 1.68 -9.45
CA TYR A 109 -15.62 2.84 -10.31
C TYR A 109 -14.36 3.69 -10.35
N ASP A 110 -13.79 3.95 -9.19
CA ASP A 110 -12.56 4.74 -9.08
C ASP A 110 -11.40 4.02 -9.76
N LEU A 111 -11.33 2.69 -9.62
CA LEU A 111 -10.31 1.89 -10.28
C LEU A 111 -10.42 1.99 -11.80
N ILE A 112 -11.63 1.87 -12.34
CA ILE A 112 -11.84 1.99 -13.78
C ILE A 112 -11.43 3.37 -14.27
N LYS A 113 -11.86 4.43 -13.59
CA LYS A 113 -11.48 5.79 -13.94
C LYS A 113 -9.96 6.00 -13.92
N PHE A 114 -9.31 5.46 -12.90
CA PHE A 114 -7.86 5.56 -12.76
C PHE A 114 -7.15 4.87 -13.92
N LEU A 115 -7.55 3.65 -14.27
CA LEU A 115 -6.92 2.90 -15.35
C LEU A 115 -7.14 3.55 -16.72
N VAL A 116 -8.35 4.06 -16.96
CA VAL A 116 -8.66 4.77 -18.22
C VAL A 116 -7.80 6.02 -18.34
N LYS A 117 -7.65 6.78 -17.26
CA LYS A 117 -6.84 8.00 -17.27
C LYS A 117 -5.36 7.69 -17.54
N GLU A 118 -4.84 6.61 -16.97
CA GLU A 118 -3.44 6.22 -17.20
C GLU A 118 -3.20 5.72 -18.62
N GLU A 119 -4.19 5.09 -19.24
CA GLU A 119 -4.10 4.61 -20.61
C GLU A 119 -4.28 5.74 -21.65
N ASN A 120 -4.97 6.82 -21.27
CA ASN A 120 -5.25 7.95 -22.14
C ASN A 120 -4.79 9.26 -21.48
N PRO A 121 -3.46 9.43 -21.32
CA PRO A 121 -2.93 10.63 -20.66
C PRO A 121 -3.14 11.91 -21.49
#